data_9f3aa1ab3f008a1980ff5611817701ee
#
_entry.id   9f3aa1ab3f008a1980ff5611817701ee
#
_cell.length_a   1.000
_cell.length_b   1.000
_cell.length_c   1.000
_cell.angle_alpha   90.00
_cell.angle_beta   90.00
_cell.angle_gamma   90.00
#
_symmetry.space_group_name_H-M   'P 1'
#
loop_
_entity.id
_entity.type
_entity.pdbx_description
1 polymer ?
#
loop_
_entity_poly.entity_id
_entity_poly.type
_entity_poly.pdbx_seq_one_letter_code
_entity_poly.pdbx_strand_id
1 'polypeptide(L)'
;MNSKIYFDNNATTQCDEHVIDSMLPYFRNNYGNPSSIYSFGKEIKEEISKSREKIAKLLNADKEEIIFTSCASESNVSAIMNAINNNPSKKHIITTKVEHASIIETMKNLETKGFNITYLSVDNKGRLNLDELKESISDDTLLISIMMANNEIGNIYPIQEIGQIAKEHNILFHCDAVQAVGKVKIDVKEMNIDTLSLSGHKIHAPKGIGVLYVKKDLHYTPLIFGHQEKNKRGGTENVPYIIGLGKAAELLLEEETEINTRLEFLRNKLEKEIKENITDVHIYGDLENRLPNTSSIAFKGIKGEEILLVLESYNIYVGTGSACNSELAEPSHVLVACNANLEDYSPIRISLGKYNTEKDIETFIKILTNVVNMLRSLKDNKNGK
;
A
#
# COMPACT_ATOMS: atom_id res chain seq x y z
N MET A 1 -7.23 2.64 -32.33
CA MET A 1 -7.61 2.29 -30.95
C MET A 1 -6.96 3.31 -30.06
N ASN A 2 -7.71 3.98 -29.18
CA ASN A 2 -7.09 4.88 -28.20
C ASN A 2 -6.15 4.06 -27.30
N SER A 3 -4.95 4.58 -27.05
CA SER A 3 -4.01 3.97 -26.10
C SER A 3 -4.68 3.88 -24.73
N LYS A 4 -4.41 2.78 -24.02
CA LYS A 4 -4.90 2.56 -22.65
C LYS A 4 -4.26 3.58 -21.71
N ILE A 5 -5.07 4.29 -20.91
CA ILE A 5 -4.62 5.16 -19.81
C ILE A 5 -4.95 4.47 -18.49
N TYR A 6 -3.91 4.11 -17.72
CA TYR A 6 -4.07 3.40 -16.45
C TYR A 6 -3.67 4.29 -15.28
N PHE A 7 -4.65 4.73 -14.50
CA PHE A 7 -4.52 5.60 -13.35
C PHE A 7 -4.98 4.94 -12.05
N ASP A 8 -4.83 3.61 -11.96
CA ASP A 8 -5.16 2.83 -10.75
C ASP A 8 -3.94 2.08 -10.19
N ASN A 9 -2.77 2.75 -10.17
CA ASN A 9 -1.50 2.13 -9.74
C ASN A 9 -1.46 1.81 -8.24
N ASN A 10 -2.33 2.39 -7.40
CA ASN A 10 -2.47 1.99 -6.00
C ASN A 10 -3.19 0.64 -5.85
N ALA A 11 -4.00 0.21 -6.82
CA ALA A 11 -4.58 -1.13 -6.82
C ALA A 11 -3.53 -2.18 -7.21
N THR A 12 -2.83 -1.97 -8.31
CA THR A 12 -1.69 -2.79 -8.77
C THR A 12 -0.92 -2.03 -9.84
N THR A 13 0.36 -2.34 -10.03
CA THR A 13 1.17 -1.75 -11.10
C THR A 13 1.43 -2.75 -12.22
N GLN A 14 1.74 -2.24 -13.41
CA GLN A 14 2.31 -3.04 -14.49
C GLN A 14 3.69 -3.52 -14.04
N CYS A 15 3.99 -4.80 -14.27
CA CYS A 15 5.33 -5.32 -14.04
C CYS A 15 6.31 -4.68 -15.03
N ASP A 16 7.47 -4.24 -14.54
CA ASP A 16 8.50 -3.61 -15.38
C ASP A 16 9.14 -4.67 -16.32
N GLU A 17 9.45 -4.30 -17.56
CA GLU A 17 10.04 -5.22 -18.54
C GLU A 17 11.39 -5.78 -18.07
N HIS A 18 12.24 -4.96 -17.44
CA HIS A 18 13.52 -5.43 -16.87
C HIS A 18 13.29 -6.43 -15.72
N VAL A 19 12.20 -6.27 -14.97
CA VAL A 19 11.79 -7.23 -13.94
C VAL A 19 11.38 -8.55 -14.60
N ILE A 20 10.53 -8.50 -15.63
CA ILE A 20 10.09 -9.70 -16.38
C ILE A 20 11.31 -10.44 -16.95
N ASP A 21 12.20 -9.73 -17.63
CA ASP A 21 13.40 -10.30 -18.23
C ASP A 21 14.31 -10.96 -17.19
N SER A 22 14.45 -10.38 -16.01
CA SER A 22 15.23 -10.96 -14.90
C SER A 22 14.65 -12.27 -14.38
N MET A 23 13.33 -12.46 -14.48
CA MET A 23 12.62 -13.66 -14.01
C MET A 23 12.70 -14.84 -14.97
N LEU A 24 12.69 -14.58 -16.30
CA LEU A 24 12.57 -15.61 -17.34
C LEU A 24 13.61 -16.74 -17.25
N PRO A 25 14.91 -16.48 -16.94
CA PRO A 25 15.89 -17.55 -16.77
C PRO A 25 15.51 -18.58 -15.68
N TYR A 26 14.84 -18.14 -14.62
CA TYR A 26 14.49 -18.98 -13.47
C TYR A 26 13.24 -19.85 -13.73
N PHE A 27 12.48 -19.58 -14.78
CA PHE A 27 11.44 -20.48 -15.28
C PHE A 27 11.96 -21.51 -16.29
N ARG A 28 13.09 -21.22 -16.96
CA ARG A 28 13.56 -22.03 -18.10
C ARG A 28 14.79 -22.86 -17.74
N ASN A 29 15.84 -22.22 -17.29
CA ASN A 29 17.17 -22.83 -17.17
C ASN A 29 17.62 -22.97 -15.71
N ASN A 30 17.31 -21.98 -14.85
CA ASN A 30 17.77 -21.89 -13.47
C ASN A 30 16.65 -22.30 -12.49
N TYR A 31 16.02 -23.44 -12.72
CA TYR A 31 14.87 -23.95 -11.96
C TYR A 31 15.23 -24.79 -10.74
N GLY A 32 16.51 -24.86 -10.37
CA GLY A 32 16.96 -25.69 -9.24
C GLY A 32 16.37 -25.26 -7.90
N ASN A 33 16.24 -26.22 -6.98
CA ASN A 33 15.79 -25.92 -5.62
C ASN A 33 16.94 -25.31 -4.80
N PRO A 34 16.78 -24.08 -4.24
CA PRO A 34 17.84 -23.42 -3.48
C PRO A 34 18.21 -24.13 -2.18
N SER A 35 17.39 -25.08 -1.71
CA SER A 35 17.70 -25.93 -0.54
C SER A 35 18.60 -27.12 -0.87
N SER A 36 18.87 -27.38 -2.18
CA SER A 36 19.71 -28.51 -2.60
C SER A 36 21.19 -28.22 -2.35
N ILE A 37 21.96 -29.29 -2.01
CA ILE A 37 23.37 -29.19 -1.63
C ILE A 37 24.35 -29.10 -2.82
N TYR A 38 23.90 -29.46 -4.02
CA TYR A 38 24.70 -29.40 -5.25
C TYR A 38 24.80 -27.96 -5.81
N SER A 39 25.79 -27.75 -6.71
CA SER A 39 26.13 -26.41 -7.25
C SER A 39 24.92 -25.67 -7.83
N PHE A 40 24.09 -26.35 -8.62
CA PHE A 40 22.90 -25.77 -9.25
C PHE A 40 21.92 -25.13 -8.24
N GLY A 41 21.70 -25.75 -7.06
CA GLY A 41 20.89 -25.16 -6.00
C GLY A 41 21.59 -24.00 -5.27
N LYS A 42 22.92 -24.12 -5.06
CA LYS A 42 23.72 -23.10 -4.38
C LYS A 42 23.77 -21.80 -5.17
N GLU A 43 23.95 -21.84 -6.48
CA GLU A 43 23.95 -20.67 -7.37
C GLU A 43 22.62 -19.88 -7.25
N ILE A 44 21.50 -20.59 -7.22
CA ILE A 44 20.17 -19.97 -7.07
C ILE A 44 20.02 -19.35 -5.67
N LYS A 45 20.51 -20.02 -4.63
CA LYS A 45 20.50 -19.47 -3.27
C LYS A 45 21.32 -18.18 -3.15
N GLU A 46 22.41 -18.06 -3.88
CA GLU A 46 23.21 -16.82 -3.94
C GLU A 46 22.42 -15.67 -4.61
N GLU A 47 21.71 -15.94 -5.68
CA GLU A 47 20.87 -14.94 -6.35
C GLU A 47 19.70 -14.48 -5.46
N ILE A 48 19.06 -15.40 -4.72
CA ILE A 48 18.08 -15.05 -3.68
C ILE A 48 18.72 -14.13 -2.63
N SER A 49 19.95 -14.41 -2.19
CA SER A 49 20.66 -13.58 -1.21
C SER A 49 20.93 -12.17 -1.75
N LYS A 50 21.34 -12.04 -3.03
CA LYS A 50 21.53 -10.72 -3.68
C LYS A 50 20.22 -9.93 -3.76
N SER A 51 19.13 -10.61 -4.12
CA SER A 51 17.80 -9.98 -4.13
C SER A 51 17.38 -9.47 -2.76
N ARG A 52 17.64 -10.27 -1.72
CA ARG A 52 17.40 -9.90 -0.33
C ARG A 52 18.21 -8.67 0.12
N GLU A 53 19.47 -8.58 -0.30
CA GLU A 53 20.35 -7.42 -0.03
C GLU A 53 19.81 -6.13 -0.65
N LYS A 54 19.25 -6.19 -1.88
CA LYS A 54 18.64 -5.04 -2.55
C LYS A 54 17.41 -4.53 -1.79
N ILE A 55 16.55 -5.46 -1.32
CA ILE A 55 15.38 -5.11 -0.49
C ILE A 55 15.85 -4.50 0.85
N ALA A 56 16.85 -5.08 1.50
CA ALA A 56 17.38 -4.57 2.76
C ALA A 56 17.90 -3.12 2.59
N LYS A 57 18.58 -2.80 1.48
CA LYS A 57 19.03 -1.45 1.18
C LYS A 57 17.89 -0.44 1.05
N LEU A 58 16.75 -0.82 0.43
CA LEU A 58 15.58 0.05 0.33
C LEU A 58 15.02 0.46 1.68
N LEU A 59 15.19 -0.38 2.71
CA LEU A 59 14.64 -0.18 4.05
C LEU A 59 15.68 0.29 5.07
N ASN A 60 16.96 0.43 4.70
CA ASN A 60 18.11 0.58 5.60
C ASN A 60 18.17 -0.53 6.66
N ALA A 61 17.84 -1.76 6.26
CA ALA A 61 17.85 -2.98 7.06
C ALA A 61 19.08 -3.85 6.80
N ASP A 62 19.30 -4.86 7.65
CA ASP A 62 20.23 -5.94 7.39
C ASP A 62 19.50 -7.04 6.61
N LYS A 63 20.21 -7.78 5.72
CA LYS A 63 19.58 -8.82 4.89
C LYS A 63 18.96 -9.96 5.70
N GLU A 64 19.47 -10.22 6.90
CA GLU A 64 18.96 -11.22 7.83
C GLU A 64 17.59 -10.88 8.41
N GLU A 65 17.17 -9.61 8.30
CA GLU A 65 15.90 -9.07 8.76
C GLU A 65 14.79 -9.19 7.72
N ILE A 66 15.14 -9.57 6.48
CA ILE A 66 14.20 -9.68 5.36
C ILE A 66 13.68 -11.12 5.23
N ILE A 67 12.36 -11.28 5.19
CA ILE A 67 11.67 -12.58 4.99
C ILE A 67 10.77 -12.41 3.75
N PHE A 68 10.93 -13.29 2.76
CA PHE A 68 10.02 -13.32 1.61
C PHE A 68 8.72 -14.02 1.97
N THR A 69 7.60 -13.40 1.56
CA THR A 69 6.22 -13.87 1.77
C THR A 69 5.49 -13.93 0.43
N SER A 70 4.27 -14.46 0.41
CA SER A 70 3.46 -14.49 -0.82
C SER A 70 2.82 -13.14 -1.17
N CYS A 71 2.60 -12.28 -0.19
CA CYS A 71 1.99 -10.96 -0.35
C CYS A 71 2.06 -10.17 0.96
N ALA A 72 1.75 -8.89 0.92
CA ALA A 72 1.72 -8.07 2.13
C ALA A 72 0.63 -8.49 3.14
N SER A 73 -0.48 -9.09 2.70
CA SER A 73 -1.48 -9.62 3.64
C SER A 73 -0.92 -10.75 4.50
N GLU A 74 -0.10 -11.65 3.91
CA GLU A 74 0.65 -12.65 4.69
C GLU A 74 1.63 -11.97 5.65
N SER A 75 2.34 -10.94 5.21
CA SER A 75 3.30 -10.19 6.04
C SER A 75 2.61 -9.52 7.22
N ASN A 76 1.50 -8.80 6.98
CA ASN A 76 0.71 -8.12 8.01
C ASN A 76 0.20 -9.10 9.07
N VAL A 77 -0.42 -10.20 8.65
CA VAL A 77 -0.91 -11.23 9.58
C VAL A 77 0.24 -11.88 10.35
N SER A 78 1.37 -12.16 9.68
CA SER A 78 2.56 -12.74 10.34
C SER A 78 3.14 -11.81 11.40
N ALA A 79 3.20 -10.50 11.15
CA ALA A 79 3.67 -9.50 12.11
C ALA A 79 2.75 -9.44 13.35
N ILE A 80 1.44 -9.39 13.14
CA ILE A 80 0.44 -9.33 14.21
C ILE A 80 0.48 -10.60 15.06
N MET A 81 0.49 -11.79 14.42
CA MET A 81 0.55 -13.07 15.14
C MET A 81 1.86 -13.24 15.88
N ASN A 82 2.98 -12.74 15.32
CA ASN A 82 4.26 -12.73 16.01
C ASN A 82 4.24 -11.87 17.29
N ALA A 83 3.63 -10.69 17.24
CA ALA A 83 3.49 -9.83 18.41
C ALA A 83 2.67 -10.51 19.52
N ILE A 84 1.58 -11.21 19.16
CA ILE A 84 0.75 -11.99 20.09
C ILE A 84 1.56 -13.14 20.71
N ASN A 85 2.30 -13.90 19.91
CA ASN A 85 3.08 -15.03 20.38
C ASN A 85 4.22 -14.60 21.34
N ASN A 86 4.78 -13.43 21.12
CA ASN A 86 5.81 -12.86 22.00
C ASN A 86 5.26 -12.28 23.31
N ASN A 87 3.97 -11.98 23.37
CA ASN A 87 3.31 -11.34 24.52
C ASN A 87 2.01 -12.07 24.91
N PRO A 88 2.04 -13.36 25.27
CA PRO A 88 0.83 -14.18 25.43
C PRO A 88 -0.08 -13.72 26.58
N SER A 89 0.44 -12.95 27.54
CA SER A 89 -0.31 -12.41 28.67
C SER A 89 -1.04 -11.11 28.34
N LYS A 90 -0.68 -10.42 27.25
CA LYS A 90 -1.26 -9.14 26.85
C LYS A 90 -2.29 -9.32 25.74
N LYS A 91 -3.31 -8.47 25.71
CA LYS A 91 -4.42 -8.59 24.76
C LYS A 91 -4.87 -7.28 24.13
N HIS A 92 -4.18 -6.19 24.33
CA HIS A 92 -4.53 -4.91 23.74
C HIS A 92 -3.66 -4.57 22.54
N ILE A 93 -4.30 -4.20 21.42
CA ILE A 93 -3.66 -3.78 20.17
C ILE A 93 -4.22 -2.43 19.76
N ILE A 94 -3.34 -1.52 19.36
CA ILE A 94 -3.72 -0.21 18.82
C ILE A 94 -3.48 -0.22 17.30
N THR A 95 -4.49 0.21 16.54
CA THR A 95 -4.44 0.38 15.09
C THR A 95 -5.24 1.62 14.69
N THR A 96 -5.49 1.84 13.38
CA THR A 96 -6.28 2.99 12.92
C THR A 96 -7.56 2.57 12.22
N LYS A 97 -8.55 3.46 12.13
CA LYS A 97 -9.80 3.25 11.36
C LYS A 97 -9.58 3.23 9.85
N VAL A 98 -8.38 3.58 9.38
CA VAL A 98 -8.07 3.79 7.96
C VAL A 98 -7.09 2.76 7.39
N GLU A 99 -6.83 1.68 8.12
CA GLU A 99 -5.95 0.60 7.69
C GLU A 99 -6.49 -0.16 6.47
N HIS A 100 -5.58 -0.86 5.79
CA HIS A 100 -5.95 -1.80 4.74
C HIS A 100 -6.80 -2.96 5.30
N ALA A 101 -7.70 -3.51 4.48
CA ALA A 101 -8.59 -4.61 4.87
C ALA A 101 -7.86 -5.81 5.51
N SER A 102 -6.61 -6.11 5.09
CA SER A 102 -5.81 -7.19 5.70
C SER A 102 -5.50 -6.96 7.18
N ILE A 103 -5.44 -5.71 7.64
CA ILE A 103 -5.30 -5.35 9.05
C ILE A 103 -6.69 -5.33 9.71
N ILE A 104 -7.66 -4.58 9.15
CA ILE A 104 -8.99 -4.42 9.74
C ILE A 104 -9.68 -5.77 9.99
N GLU A 105 -9.70 -6.66 8.99
CA GLU A 105 -10.34 -7.97 9.12
C GLU A 105 -9.58 -8.90 10.09
N THR A 106 -8.25 -8.76 10.16
CA THR A 106 -7.45 -9.48 11.18
C THR A 106 -7.80 -8.99 12.58
N MET A 107 -7.93 -7.67 12.79
CA MET A 107 -8.31 -7.10 14.09
C MET A 107 -9.72 -7.51 14.50
N LYS A 108 -10.71 -7.45 13.60
CA LYS A 108 -12.07 -7.95 13.86
C LYS A 108 -12.07 -9.45 14.27
N ASN A 109 -11.27 -10.27 13.60
CA ASN A 109 -11.13 -11.68 13.99
C ASN A 109 -10.50 -11.84 15.38
N LEU A 110 -9.54 -11.02 15.75
CA LEU A 110 -8.92 -11.02 17.08
C LEU A 110 -9.90 -10.58 18.18
N GLU A 111 -10.77 -9.61 17.93
CA GLU A 111 -11.85 -9.22 18.85
C GLU A 111 -12.73 -10.43 19.21
N THR A 112 -13.09 -11.27 18.23
CA THR A 112 -13.86 -12.52 18.51
C THR A 112 -13.09 -13.53 19.38
N LYS A 113 -11.76 -13.36 19.50
CA LYS A 113 -10.87 -14.19 20.35
C LYS A 113 -10.55 -13.54 21.68
N GLY A 114 -11.22 -12.43 22.01
CA GLY A 114 -11.09 -11.73 23.28
C GLY A 114 -9.90 -10.77 23.36
N PHE A 115 -9.38 -10.30 22.22
CA PHE A 115 -8.46 -9.17 22.18
C PHE A 115 -9.23 -7.86 22.25
N ASN A 116 -8.63 -6.86 22.91
CA ASN A 116 -9.12 -5.49 22.93
C ASN A 116 -8.42 -4.70 21.83
N ILE A 117 -9.18 -4.11 20.90
CA ILE A 117 -8.62 -3.36 19.78
C ILE A 117 -9.03 -1.89 19.89
N THR A 118 -8.05 -1.01 19.95
CA THR A 118 -8.29 0.44 19.84
C THR A 118 -8.05 0.87 18.38
N TYR A 119 -9.09 1.40 17.75
CA TYR A 119 -9.04 1.98 16.41
C TYR A 119 -8.93 3.50 16.52
N LEU A 120 -7.72 4.05 16.39
CA LEU A 120 -7.48 5.49 16.43
C LEU A 120 -8.29 6.20 15.36
N SER A 121 -8.82 7.37 15.73
CA SER A 121 -9.57 8.23 14.83
C SER A 121 -8.65 9.02 13.91
N VAL A 122 -9.22 9.56 12.84
CA VAL A 122 -8.59 10.57 12.00
C VAL A 122 -9.48 11.81 11.91
N ASP A 123 -8.89 12.96 11.64
CA ASP A 123 -9.63 14.18 11.37
C ASP A 123 -10.26 14.16 9.96
N ASN A 124 -10.95 15.22 9.58
CA ASN A 124 -11.60 15.35 8.26
C ASN A 124 -10.62 15.42 7.07
N LYS A 125 -9.32 15.58 7.34
CA LYS A 125 -8.23 15.47 6.36
C LYS A 125 -7.53 14.10 6.42
N GLY A 126 -8.01 13.18 7.25
CA GLY A 126 -7.44 11.85 7.42
C GLY A 126 -6.14 11.84 8.24
N ARG A 127 -5.85 12.86 9.05
CA ARG A 127 -4.64 12.94 9.89
C ARG A 127 -4.87 12.30 11.26
N LEU A 128 -3.86 11.59 11.76
CA LEU A 128 -3.87 10.98 13.09
C LEU A 128 -3.60 12.03 14.19
N ASN A 129 -4.20 11.82 15.35
CA ASN A 129 -3.86 12.53 16.58
C ASN A 129 -2.91 11.67 17.43
N LEU A 130 -1.66 12.11 17.61
CA LEU A 130 -0.67 11.39 18.42
C LEU A 130 -0.96 11.42 19.91
N ASP A 131 -1.74 12.39 20.40
CA ASP A 131 -2.14 12.42 21.80
C ASP A 131 -3.19 11.32 22.06
N GLU A 132 -4.14 11.08 21.14
CA GLU A 132 -5.05 9.93 21.21
C GLU A 132 -4.27 8.60 21.26
N LEU A 133 -3.19 8.47 20.48
CA LEU A 133 -2.32 7.30 20.53
C LEU A 133 -1.71 7.12 21.93
N LYS A 134 -1.12 8.18 22.49
CA LYS A 134 -0.48 8.12 23.83
C LYS A 134 -1.50 7.77 24.93
N GLU A 135 -2.68 8.39 24.91
CA GLU A 135 -3.76 8.15 25.86
C GLU A 135 -4.34 6.73 25.77
N SER A 136 -4.25 6.10 24.59
CA SER A 136 -4.72 4.73 24.36
C SER A 136 -3.77 3.65 24.88
N ILE A 137 -2.52 3.99 25.21
CA ILE A 137 -1.52 3.04 25.70
C ILE A 137 -1.85 2.60 27.12
N SER A 138 -1.76 1.30 27.37
CA SER A 138 -1.92 0.68 28.68
C SER A 138 -0.84 -0.40 28.91
N ASP A 139 -0.75 -0.91 30.13
CA ASP A 139 0.16 -2.02 30.47
C ASP A 139 -0.17 -3.29 29.69
N ASP A 140 -1.40 -3.45 29.22
CA ASP A 140 -1.88 -4.58 28.40
C ASP A 140 -1.57 -4.42 26.91
N THR A 141 -1.07 -3.26 26.48
CA THR A 141 -0.75 -3.00 25.05
C THR A 141 0.45 -3.82 24.62
N LEU A 142 0.28 -4.64 23.56
CA LEU A 142 1.32 -5.51 23.02
C LEU A 142 1.82 -5.05 21.66
N LEU A 143 1.00 -4.33 20.88
CA LEU A 143 1.29 -3.95 19.51
C LEU A 143 0.63 -2.62 19.16
N ILE A 144 1.39 -1.77 18.47
CA ILE A 144 0.89 -0.67 17.66
C ILE A 144 1.07 -1.07 16.20
N SER A 145 -0.01 -1.07 15.39
CA SER A 145 0.02 -1.42 13.97
C SER A 145 -0.61 -0.30 13.15
N ILE A 146 0.22 0.49 12.46
CA ILE A 146 -0.21 1.68 11.71
C ILE A 146 0.46 1.71 10.34
N MET A 147 -0.34 1.95 9.28
CA MET A 147 0.17 2.08 7.93
C MET A 147 1.00 3.35 7.76
N MET A 148 2.04 3.29 6.90
CA MET A 148 2.88 4.44 6.60
C MET A 148 2.17 5.43 5.66
N ALA A 149 1.40 4.91 4.70
CA ALA A 149 0.66 5.76 3.77
C ALA A 149 -0.65 5.10 3.34
N ASN A 150 -1.69 5.91 3.23
CA ASN A 150 -3.03 5.43 2.88
C ASN A 150 -3.19 5.26 1.37
N ASN A 151 -3.76 4.13 0.97
CA ASN A 151 -3.95 3.74 -0.44
C ASN A 151 -5.12 4.45 -1.14
N GLU A 152 -6.01 5.13 -0.41
CA GLU A 152 -7.20 5.79 -0.96
C GLU A 152 -7.03 7.29 -1.08
N ILE A 153 -6.65 7.95 0.01
CA ILE A 153 -6.49 9.41 0.08
C ILE A 153 -5.04 9.87 -0.05
N GLY A 154 -4.09 8.94 -0.01
CA GLY A 154 -2.66 9.23 -0.19
C GLY A 154 -1.94 9.80 1.02
N ASN A 155 -2.60 10.01 2.17
CA ASN A 155 -1.97 10.57 3.37
C ASN A 155 -0.74 9.77 3.79
N ILE A 156 0.31 10.47 4.21
CA ILE A 156 1.50 9.92 4.86
C ILE A 156 1.38 10.19 6.37
N TYR A 157 1.60 9.14 7.17
CA TYR A 157 1.50 9.22 8.63
C TYR A 157 2.86 9.44 9.29
N PRO A 158 2.90 10.03 10.50
CA PRO A 158 4.13 10.41 11.22
C PRO A 158 4.78 9.17 11.89
N ILE A 159 5.32 8.26 11.06
CA ILE A 159 5.83 6.94 11.49
C ILE A 159 7.01 7.05 12.44
N GLN A 160 7.88 8.06 12.26
CA GLN A 160 9.02 8.26 13.14
C GLN A 160 8.58 8.62 14.56
N GLU A 161 7.59 9.51 14.71
CA GLU A 161 7.02 9.89 16.00
C GLU A 161 6.27 8.72 16.64
N ILE A 162 5.52 7.97 15.85
CA ILE A 162 4.80 6.77 16.31
C ILE A 162 5.79 5.71 16.81
N GLY A 163 6.85 5.44 16.05
CA GLY A 163 7.90 4.50 16.45
C GLY A 163 8.65 4.94 17.71
N GLN A 164 8.85 6.24 17.89
CA GLN A 164 9.43 6.78 19.12
C GLN A 164 8.52 6.54 20.34
N ILE A 165 7.21 6.80 20.18
CA ILE A 165 6.20 6.54 21.25
C ILE A 165 6.19 5.04 21.59
N ALA A 166 6.14 4.16 20.58
CA ALA A 166 6.15 2.71 20.80
C ALA A 166 7.40 2.25 21.57
N LYS A 167 8.57 2.77 21.20
CA LYS A 167 9.86 2.47 21.85
C LYS A 167 9.89 2.94 23.30
N GLU A 168 9.42 4.14 23.59
CA GLU A 168 9.37 4.70 24.95
C GLU A 168 8.51 3.86 25.91
N HIS A 169 7.47 3.21 25.37
CA HIS A 169 6.56 2.35 26.13
C HIS A 169 6.89 0.84 26.02
N ASN A 170 8.00 0.46 25.34
CA ASN A 170 8.39 -0.94 25.09
C ASN A 170 7.25 -1.75 24.45
N ILE A 171 6.55 -1.17 23.48
CA ILE A 171 5.48 -1.79 22.68
C ILE A 171 6.03 -2.11 21.31
N LEU A 172 5.71 -3.30 20.77
CA LEU A 172 6.09 -3.65 19.40
C LEU A 172 5.39 -2.73 18.38
N PHE A 173 6.13 -2.29 17.38
CA PHE A 173 5.62 -1.45 16.31
C PHE A 173 5.66 -2.17 14.96
N HIS A 174 4.48 -2.40 14.38
CA HIS A 174 4.30 -2.89 13.01
C HIS A 174 3.86 -1.75 12.09
N CYS A 175 4.49 -1.67 10.91
CA CYS A 175 4.18 -0.68 9.89
C CYS A 175 3.80 -1.35 8.56
N ASP A 176 2.55 -1.15 8.09
CA ASP A 176 2.19 -1.46 6.71
C ASP A 176 2.74 -0.37 5.79
N ALA A 177 3.85 -0.67 5.09
CA ALA A 177 4.51 0.26 4.17
C ALA A 177 4.18 -0.02 2.69
N VAL A 178 3.15 -0.81 2.40
CA VAL A 178 2.80 -1.26 1.04
C VAL A 178 2.65 -0.12 0.06
N GLN A 179 2.06 1.00 0.46
CA GLN A 179 1.90 2.16 -0.41
C GLN A 179 3.08 3.14 -0.35
N ALA A 180 3.95 3.02 0.66
CA ALA A 180 5.05 3.95 0.89
C ALA A 180 6.34 3.55 0.17
N VAL A 181 6.66 2.25 0.11
CA VAL A 181 7.90 1.77 -0.53
C VAL A 181 8.01 2.28 -1.97
N GLY A 182 9.16 2.88 -2.29
CA GLY A 182 9.44 3.52 -3.58
C GLY A 182 8.77 4.87 -3.79
N LYS A 183 8.09 5.43 -2.76
CA LYS A 183 7.45 6.75 -2.81
C LYS A 183 7.81 7.63 -1.61
N VAL A 184 8.22 7.02 -0.51
CA VAL A 184 8.64 7.67 0.74
C VAL A 184 9.96 7.03 1.15
N LYS A 185 10.93 7.84 1.56
CA LYS A 185 12.18 7.31 2.12
C LYS A 185 11.89 6.55 3.41
N ILE A 186 12.33 5.30 3.49
CA ILE A 186 12.14 4.45 4.66
C ILE A 186 13.50 4.15 5.29
N ASP A 187 13.60 4.40 6.59
CA ASP A 187 14.71 3.96 7.44
C ASP A 187 14.13 3.28 8.67
N VAL A 188 14.08 1.95 8.65
CA VAL A 188 13.47 1.17 9.73
C VAL A 188 14.16 1.35 11.07
N LYS A 189 15.46 1.69 11.07
CA LYS A 189 16.26 1.91 12.28
C LYS A 189 15.95 3.27 12.90
N GLU A 190 15.94 4.34 12.09
CA GLU A 190 15.61 5.69 12.51
C GLU A 190 14.15 5.81 12.96
N MET A 191 13.25 5.16 12.22
CA MET A 191 11.81 5.14 12.51
C MET A 191 11.41 4.18 13.64
N ASN A 192 12.36 3.48 14.27
CA ASN A 192 12.12 2.49 15.34
C ASN A 192 11.05 1.45 15.00
N ILE A 193 11.02 0.97 13.75
CA ILE A 193 10.06 -0.05 13.29
C ILE A 193 10.59 -1.42 13.69
N ASP A 194 9.76 -2.26 14.32
CA ASP A 194 10.11 -3.63 14.68
C ASP A 194 9.74 -4.64 13.61
N THR A 195 8.61 -4.41 12.90
CA THR A 195 8.19 -5.19 11.73
C THR A 195 7.58 -4.29 10.67
N LEU A 196 7.86 -4.58 9.37
CA LEU A 196 7.33 -3.82 8.26
C LEU A 196 6.88 -4.74 7.13
N SER A 197 5.74 -4.43 6.52
CA SER A 197 5.19 -5.17 5.39
C SER A 197 5.29 -4.38 4.08
N LEU A 198 5.68 -5.07 2.98
CA LEU A 198 5.62 -4.53 1.63
C LEU A 198 5.11 -5.56 0.62
N SER A 199 4.65 -5.11 -0.55
CA SER A 199 4.14 -5.95 -1.63
C SER A 199 4.78 -5.62 -2.98
N GLY A 200 5.26 -6.64 -3.68
CA GLY A 200 5.97 -6.46 -4.94
C GLY A 200 5.14 -5.77 -6.02
N HIS A 201 3.86 -6.11 -6.14
CA HIS A 201 3.01 -5.55 -7.20
C HIS A 201 2.67 -4.06 -7.04
N LYS A 202 3.10 -3.41 -5.97
CA LYS A 202 2.97 -1.95 -5.79
C LYS A 202 4.21 -1.18 -6.27
N ILE A 203 5.28 -1.90 -6.58
CA ILE A 203 6.57 -1.36 -6.99
C ILE A 203 7.06 -1.98 -8.32
N HIS A 204 6.15 -2.26 -9.23
CA HIS A 204 6.43 -2.81 -10.55
C HIS A 204 7.07 -4.21 -10.57
N ALA A 205 6.98 -4.96 -9.46
CA ALA A 205 7.31 -6.38 -9.39
C ALA A 205 6.07 -7.27 -9.60
N PRO A 206 6.21 -8.59 -9.71
CA PRO A 206 5.06 -9.47 -9.92
C PRO A 206 4.10 -9.49 -8.73
N LYS A 207 2.85 -9.84 -8.99
CA LYS A 207 1.89 -10.27 -7.96
C LYS A 207 2.34 -11.61 -7.38
N GLY A 208 1.97 -11.91 -6.12
CA GLY A 208 2.33 -13.20 -5.50
C GLY A 208 3.70 -13.20 -4.82
N ILE A 209 4.27 -12.02 -4.54
CA ILE A 209 5.47 -11.83 -3.74
C ILE A 209 5.32 -10.61 -2.81
N GLY A 210 5.72 -10.78 -1.57
CA GLY A 210 5.81 -9.72 -0.56
C GLY A 210 7.05 -9.90 0.31
N VAL A 211 7.21 -9.01 1.26
CA VAL A 211 8.28 -9.05 2.25
C VAL A 211 7.73 -8.68 3.61
N LEU A 212 8.22 -9.38 4.62
CA LEU A 212 8.18 -8.99 6.01
C LEU A 212 9.59 -8.64 6.46
N TYR A 213 9.80 -7.39 6.86
CA TYR A 213 10.97 -7.00 7.66
C TYR A 213 10.71 -7.38 9.12
N VAL A 214 11.67 -8.02 9.77
CA VAL A 214 11.65 -8.34 11.20
C VAL A 214 12.99 -7.93 11.79
N LYS A 215 12.97 -7.00 12.72
CA LYS A 215 14.14 -6.49 13.42
C LYS A 215 14.96 -7.64 14.04
N LYS A 216 16.29 -7.57 13.91
CA LYS A 216 17.24 -8.66 14.18
C LYS A 216 17.09 -9.31 15.55
N ASP A 217 16.87 -8.51 16.58
CA ASP A 217 16.81 -8.99 17.96
C ASP A 217 15.39 -9.37 18.42
N LEU A 218 14.41 -9.26 17.52
CA LEU A 218 13.05 -9.65 17.79
C LEU A 218 12.90 -11.18 17.61
N HIS A 219 12.42 -11.86 18.65
CA HIS A 219 12.05 -13.27 18.49
C HIS A 219 10.90 -13.39 17.49
N TYR A 220 11.07 -14.26 16.49
CA TYR A 220 10.08 -14.45 15.44
C TYR A 220 9.57 -15.89 15.39
N THR A 221 8.25 -16.03 15.55
CA THR A 221 7.54 -17.31 15.38
C THR A 221 6.86 -17.30 14.00
N PRO A 222 7.20 -18.23 13.09
CA PRO A 222 6.63 -18.24 11.75
C PRO A 222 5.13 -18.56 11.76
N LEU A 223 4.38 -17.91 10.86
CA LEU A 223 2.99 -18.27 10.58
C LEU A 223 2.91 -19.59 9.79
N ILE A 224 3.85 -19.79 8.86
CA ILE A 224 3.98 -21.01 8.04
C ILE A 224 5.28 -21.70 8.42
N PHE A 225 5.16 -22.86 9.07
CA PHE A 225 6.31 -23.62 9.57
C PHE A 225 7.05 -24.33 8.44
N GLY A 226 8.38 -24.37 8.54
CA GLY A 226 9.28 -25.06 7.60
C GLY A 226 10.73 -24.65 7.80
N HIS A 227 11.62 -25.14 6.93
CA HIS A 227 13.07 -24.91 7.03
C HIS A 227 13.56 -23.74 6.17
N GLN A 228 12.72 -23.28 5.23
CA GLN A 228 13.06 -22.18 4.33
C GLN A 228 13.09 -20.84 5.09
N GLU A 229 13.63 -19.82 4.42
CA GLU A 229 13.78 -18.49 5.03
C GLU A 229 14.44 -18.54 6.42
N LYS A 230 15.43 -19.45 6.60
CA LYS A 230 16.12 -19.69 7.89
C LYS A 230 15.15 -20.07 9.03
N ASN A 231 14.20 -20.93 8.76
CA ASN A 231 13.08 -21.35 9.62
C ASN A 231 12.07 -20.21 9.94
N LYS A 232 12.11 -19.11 9.21
CA LYS A 232 11.19 -17.99 9.42
C LYS A 232 9.92 -18.05 8.54
N ARG A 233 9.95 -18.83 7.43
CA ARG A 233 8.78 -19.02 6.57
C ARG A 233 8.94 -20.29 5.75
N GLY A 234 8.10 -21.30 6.00
CA GLY A 234 8.13 -22.59 5.33
C GLY A 234 7.59 -22.56 3.91
N GLY A 235 7.97 -23.56 3.10
CA GLY A 235 7.59 -23.71 1.70
C GLY A 235 8.73 -23.35 0.75
N THR A 236 8.83 -24.07 -0.36
CA THR A 236 9.86 -23.83 -1.39
C THR A 236 9.81 -22.37 -1.85
N GLU A 237 10.98 -21.75 -1.89
CA GLU A 237 11.12 -20.34 -2.27
C GLU A 237 10.65 -20.10 -3.71
N ASN A 238 9.85 -19.06 -3.91
CA ASN A 238 9.38 -18.63 -5.23
C ASN A 238 10.50 -17.87 -5.96
N VAL A 239 11.50 -18.63 -6.42
CA VAL A 239 12.74 -18.08 -6.97
C VAL A 239 12.50 -17.00 -8.03
N PRO A 240 11.72 -17.24 -9.11
CA PRO A 240 11.55 -16.23 -10.15
C PRO A 240 11.00 -14.91 -9.60
N TYR A 241 10.03 -14.96 -8.67
CA TYR A 241 9.39 -13.77 -8.14
C TYR A 241 10.28 -13.04 -7.13
N ILE A 242 11.11 -13.78 -6.37
CA ILE A 242 12.12 -13.19 -5.49
C ILE A 242 13.15 -12.40 -6.31
N ILE A 243 13.62 -12.97 -7.43
CA ILE A 243 14.56 -12.30 -8.33
C ILE A 243 13.91 -11.06 -8.96
N GLY A 244 12.65 -11.18 -9.43
CA GLY A 244 11.89 -10.06 -9.95
C GLY A 244 11.73 -8.94 -8.93
N LEU A 245 11.41 -9.27 -7.69
CA LEU A 245 11.32 -8.28 -6.61
C LEU A 245 12.68 -7.62 -6.30
N GLY A 246 13.76 -8.40 -6.32
CA GLY A 246 15.12 -7.87 -6.17
C GLY A 246 15.51 -6.92 -7.31
N LYS A 247 15.06 -7.19 -8.56
CA LYS A 247 15.29 -6.29 -9.70
C LYS A 247 14.45 -5.01 -9.59
N ALA A 248 13.20 -5.12 -9.15
CA ALA A 248 12.36 -3.94 -8.90
C ALA A 248 12.97 -3.04 -7.80
N ALA A 249 13.50 -3.63 -6.73
CA ALA A 249 14.20 -2.88 -5.69
C ALA A 249 15.46 -2.17 -6.20
N GLU A 250 16.22 -2.81 -7.09
CA GLU A 250 17.40 -2.20 -7.73
C GLU A 250 17.01 -0.97 -8.55
N LEU A 251 15.98 -1.09 -9.41
CA LEU A 251 15.47 0.01 -10.22
C LEU A 251 14.97 1.18 -9.34
N LEU A 252 14.30 0.88 -8.24
CA LEU A 252 13.87 1.92 -7.31
C LEU A 252 15.05 2.67 -6.68
N LEU A 253 16.08 1.95 -6.23
CA LEU A 253 17.28 2.59 -5.65
C LEU A 253 17.97 3.56 -6.63
N GLU A 254 17.83 3.34 -7.93
CA GLU A 254 18.41 4.16 -8.99
C GLU A 254 17.50 5.32 -9.43
N GLU A 255 16.18 5.11 -9.48
CA GLU A 255 15.24 5.98 -10.19
C GLU A 255 14.21 6.69 -9.26
N GLU A 256 14.11 6.31 -7.98
CA GLU A 256 13.02 6.72 -7.06
C GLU A 256 12.82 8.25 -7.03
N THR A 257 13.89 9.01 -6.89
CA THR A 257 13.81 10.46 -6.77
C THR A 257 13.27 11.12 -8.04
N GLU A 258 13.73 10.69 -9.22
CA GLU A 258 13.27 11.21 -10.50
C GLU A 258 11.80 10.85 -10.74
N ILE A 259 11.44 9.59 -10.51
CA ILE A 259 10.06 9.11 -10.66
C ILE A 259 9.12 9.90 -9.74
N ASN A 260 9.44 10.03 -8.46
CA ASN A 260 8.58 10.70 -7.50
C ASN A 260 8.42 12.20 -7.78
N THR A 261 9.48 12.89 -8.16
CA THR A 261 9.43 14.31 -8.59
C THR A 261 8.49 14.49 -9.78
N ARG A 262 8.59 13.60 -10.77
CA ARG A 262 7.73 13.63 -11.96
C ARG A 262 6.28 13.30 -11.63
N LEU A 263 6.04 12.30 -10.78
CA LEU A 263 4.69 11.92 -10.36
C LEU A 263 4.02 13.03 -9.57
N GLU A 264 4.74 13.69 -8.69
CA GLU A 264 4.23 14.84 -7.96
C GLU A 264 3.86 16.00 -8.89
N PHE A 265 4.71 16.31 -9.85
CA PHE A 265 4.41 17.32 -10.88
C PHE A 265 3.14 16.94 -11.66
N LEU A 266 3.01 15.71 -12.14
CA LEU A 266 1.85 15.23 -12.89
C LEU A 266 0.56 15.27 -12.05
N ARG A 267 0.62 14.85 -10.79
CA ARG A 267 -0.51 14.93 -9.86
C ARG A 267 -0.96 16.37 -9.64
N ASN A 268 -0.01 17.28 -9.39
CA ASN A 268 -0.32 18.67 -9.15
C ASN A 268 -0.89 19.34 -10.41
N LYS A 269 -0.36 19.04 -11.60
CA LYS A 269 -0.90 19.47 -12.89
C LYS A 269 -2.35 18.97 -13.06
N LEU A 270 -2.59 17.68 -12.84
CA LEU A 270 -3.90 17.06 -12.93
C LEU A 270 -4.93 17.75 -12.02
N GLU A 271 -4.62 17.95 -10.74
CA GLU A 271 -5.52 18.59 -9.79
C GLU A 271 -5.81 20.06 -10.13
N LYS A 272 -4.79 20.79 -10.59
CA LYS A 272 -4.95 22.17 -11.04
C LYS A 272 -5.90 22.25 -12.24
N GLU A 273 -5.63 21.47 -13.28
CA GLU A 273 -6.43 21.49 -14.50
C GLU A 273 -7.87 21.01 -14.26
N ILE A 274 -8.08 20.03 -13.36
CA ILE A 274 -9.45 19.63 -12.96
C ILE A 274 -10.18 20.80 -12.33
N LYS A 275 -9.58 21.54 -11.39
CA LYS A 275 -10.21 22.67 -10.72
C LYS A 275 -10.47 23.86 -11.66
N GLU A 276 -9.64 24.03 -12.69
CA GLU A 276 -9.82 25.10 -13.69
C GLU A 276 -10.94 24.79 -14.69
N ASN A 277 -11.17 23.51 -15.01
CA ASN A 277 -12.13 23.09 -16.04
C ASN A 277 -13.46 22.57 -15.49
N ILE A 278 -13.53 22.20 -14.21
CA ILE A 278 -14.72 21.59 -13.60
C ILE A 278 -15.03 22.31 -12.28
N THR A 279 -16.27 22.76 -12.12
CA THR A 279 -16.75 23.39 -10.89
C THR A 279 -17.12 22.35 -9.83
N ASP A 280 -17.26 22.79 -8.57
CA ASP A 280 -17.73 21.97 -7.45
C ASP A 280 -16.95 20.67 -7.28
N VAL A 281 -15.62 20.81 -7.25
CA VAL A 281 -14.64 19.73 -7.04
C VAL A 281 -14.18 19.72 -5.59
N HIS A 282 -14.14 18.53 -4.99
CA HIS A 282 -13.54 18.32 -3.69
C HIS A 282 -12.39 17.30 -3.78
N ILE A 283 -11.26 17.57 -3.11
CA ILE A 283 -10.12 16.65 -3.01
C ILE A 283 -10.00 16.23 -1.54
N TYR A 284 -10.09 14.93 -1.31
CA TYR A 284 -9.95 14.34 0.02
C TYR A 284 -8.49 14.12 0.41
N GLY A 285 -8.21 14.12 1.70
CA GLY A 285 -6.90 13.85 2.28
C GLY A 285 -6.14 15.11 2.69
N ASP A 286 -4.94 14.91 3.22
CA ASP A 286 -4.01 15.97 3.56
C ASP A 286 -3.25 16.41 2.31
N LEU A 287 -3.45 17.64 1.86
CA LEU A 287 -2.83 18.15 0.64
C LEU A 287 -1.34 18.47 0.80
N GLU A 288 -0.82 18.47 2.02
CA GLU A 288 0.57 18.78 2.34
C GLU A 288 1.42 17.51 2.54
N ASN A 289 0.91 16.56 3.36
CA ASN A 289 1.63 15.33 3.70
C ASN A 289 1.00 14.12 3.00
N ARG A 290 1.34 13.92 1.73
CA ARG A 290 0.74 12.87 0.91
C ARG A 290 1.69 12.27 -0.12
N LEU A 291 1.37 11.08 -0.57
CA LEU A 291 2.06 10.38 -1.63
C LEU A 291 2.13 11.23 -2.92
N PRO A 292 3.24 11.16 -3.67
CA PRO A 292 3.42 11.98 -4.87
C PRO A 292 2.46 11.63 -6.01
N ASN A 293 1.85 10.45 -5.98
CA ASN A 293 1.11 9.86 -7.10
C ASN A 293 -0.40 9.77 -6.90
N THR A 294 -0.94 10.10 -5.73
CA THR A 294 -2.33 9.77 -5.37
C THR A 294 -3.18 11.03 -5.23
N SER A 295 -4.39 11.00 -5.80
CA SER A 295 -5.42 12.01 -5.61
C SER A 295 -6.80 11.35 -5.51
N SER A 296 -7.57 11.69 -4.48
CA SER A 296 -8.95 11.25 -4.26
C SER A 296 -9.87 12.43 -4.54
N ILE A 297 -10.56 12.41 -5.67
CA ILE A 297 -11.29 13.57 -6.22
C ILE A 297 -12.76 13.26 -6.39
N ALA A 298 -13.63 14.12 -5.88
CA ALA A 298 -15.06 14.02 -5.99
C ALA A 298 -15.66 15.23 -6.72
N PHE A 299 -16.78 15.01 -7.38
CA PHE A 299 -17.53 16.00 -8.14
C PHE A 299 -18.95 16.07 -7.60
N LYS A 300 -19.39 17.26 -7.17
CA LYS A 300 -20.69 17.45 -6.53
C LYS A 300 -21.82 16.83 -7.34
N GLY A 301 -22.63 16.04 -6.66
CA GLY A 301 -23.84 15.44 -7.21
C GLY A 301 -23.62 14.24 -8.15
N ILE A 302 -22.37 13.74 -8.31
CA ILE A 302 -22.07 12.59 -9.17
C ILE A 302 -21.42 11.49 -8.33
N LYS A 303 -21.84 10.23 -8.55
CA LYS A 303 -21.19 9.08 -7.93
C LYS A 303 -19.91 8.72 -8.66
N GLY A 304 -18.84 8.38 -7.91
CA GLY A 304 -17.56 7.99 -8.47
C GLY A 304 -17.67 6.79 -9.41
N GLU A 305 -18.54 5.82 -9.09
CA GLU A 305 -18.81 4.64 -9.91
C GLU A 305 -19.41 5.01 -11.28
N GLU A 306 -20.28 6.04 -11.35
CA GLU A 306 -20.85 6.53 -12.62
C GLU A 306 -19.73 7.09 -13.53
N ILE A 307 -18.78 7.83 -12.94
CA ILE A 307 -17.63 8.38 -13.67
C ILE A 307 -16.74 7.23 -14.17
N LEU A 308 -16.40 6.27 -13.29
CA LEU A 308 -15.54 5.13 -13.61
C LEU A 308 -16.08 4.34 -14.81
N LEU A 309 -17.37 3.97 -14.78
CA LEU A 309 -18.01 3.20 -15.85
C LEU A 309 -17.96 3.93 -17.21
N VAL A 310 -18.15 5.25 -17.22
CA VAL A 310 -18.06 6.02 -18.46
C VAL A 310 -16.61 6.15 -18.94
N LEU A 311 -15.64 6.40 -18.03
CA LEU A 311 -14.22 6.47 -18.38
C LEU A 311 -13.69 5.17 -18.97
N GLU A 312 -14.15 4.00 -18.46
CA GLU A 312 -13.80 2.70 -19.00
C GLU A 312 -14.14 2.57 -20.49
N SER A 313 -15.26 3.15 -20.95
CA SER A 313 -15.63 3.16 -22.37
C SER A 313 -14.64 3.92 -23.27
N TYR A 314 -13.80 4.77 -22.68
CA TYR A 314 -12.71 5.49 -23.33
C TYR A 314 -11.33 4.81 -23.10
N ASN A 315 -11.28 3.59 -22.55
CA ASN A 315 -10.06 2.89 -22.12
C ASN A 315 -9.25 3.66 -21.05
N ILE A 316 -9.92 4.38 -20.15
CA ILE A 316 -9.33 5.07 -19.02
C ILE A 316 -9.77 4.37 -17.74
N TYR A 317 -8.79 3.96 -16.93
CA TYR A 317 -9.00 3.15 -15.73
C TYR A 317 -8.58 3.94 -14.49
N VAL A 318 -9.52 4.20 -13.60
CA VAL A 318 -9.33 4.85 -12.29
C VAL A 318 -9.89 3.93 -11.19
N GLY A 319 -9.49 4.13 -9.94
CA GLY A 319 -10.07 3.42 -8.81
C GLY A 319 -11.28 4.13 -8.20
N THR A 320 -12.04 3.42 -7.39
CA THR A 320 -12.92 3.99 -6.37
C THR A 320 -12.35 3.59 -5.00
N GLY A 321 -12.59 4.38 -3.96
CA GLY A 321 -12.17 4.03 -2.60
C GLY A 321 -12.91 2.81 -2.02
N SER A 322 -14.07 2.47 -2.58
CA SER A 322 -14.82 1.27 -2.21
C SER A 322 -14.22 0.03 -2.88
N ALA A 323 -14.00 -1.04 -2.12
CA ALA A 323 -13.77 -2.35 -2.70
C ALA A 323 -15.03 -2.71 -3.51
N CYS A 324 -14.89 -2.91 -4.83
CA CYS A 324 -15.96 -3.42 -5.68
C CYS A 324 -16.25 -4.90 -5.31
N ASN A 325 -16.85 -5.13 -4.15
CA ASN A 325 -17.51 -6.37 -3.84
C ASN A 325 -18.99 -6.18 -4.17
N SER A 326 -19.34 -6.69 -5.36
CA SER A 326 -20.64 -7.11 -5.84
C SER A 326 -21.80 -7.02 -4.81
N GLU A 327 -22.89 -6.37 -5.21
CA GLU A 327 -24.25 -6.36 -4.69
C GLU A 327 -24.60 -5.34 -3.58
N LEU A 328 -23.69 -4.91 -2.72
CA LEU A 328 -23.90 -3.79 -1.80
C LEU A 328 -22.60 -2.93 -1.80
N ALA A 329 -22.59 -1.84 -2.55
CA ALA A 329 -21.46 -0.89 -2.55
C ALA A 329 -21.44 -0.16 -1.19
N GLU A 330 -20.74 -0.74 -0.21
CA GLU A 330 -20.48 -0.07 1.05
C GLU A 330 -19.53 1.12 0.80
N PRO A 331 -19.81 2.29 1.40
CA PRO A 331 -18.91 3.42 1.29
C PRO A 331 -17.53 3.09 1.90
N SER A 332 -16.47 3.69 1.34
CA SER A 332 -15.11 3.52 1.85
C SER A 332 -15.05 3.81 3.36
N HIS A 333 -14.56 2.84 4.14
CA HIS A 333 -14.35 3.01 5.58
C HIS A 333 -13.35 4.13 5.89
N VAL A 334 -12.38 4.39 5.00
CA VAL A 334 -11.42 5.50 5.11
C VAL A 334 -12.14 6.84 5.03
N LEU A 335 -13.00 7.01 4.04
CA LEU A 335 -13.74 8.26 3.86
C LEU A 335 -14.81 8.45 4.94
N VAL A 336 -15.45 7.37 5.40
CA VAL A 336 -16.34 7.40 6.56
C VAL A 336 -15.57 7.84 7.81
N ALA A 337 -14.38 7.31 8.04
CA ALA A 337 -13.52 7.72 9.17
C ALA A 337 -13.12 9.20 9.09
N CYS A 338 -12.98 9.76 7.90
CA CYS A 338 -12.73 11.19 7.66
C CYS A 338 -13.98 12.07 7.79
N ASN A 339 -15.14 11.52 8.14
CA ASN A 339 -16.44 12.22 8.13
C ASN A 339 -16.77 12.87 6.78
N ALA A 340 -16.43 12.21 5.67
CA ALA A 340 -16.66 12.71 4.33
C ALA A 340 -18.16 12.78 3.98
N ASN A 341 -18.58 13.86 3.32
CA ASN A 341 -19.94 13.97 2.78
C ASN A 341 -20.06 13.17 1.47
N LEU A 342 -20.27 11.88 1.57
CA LEU A 342 -20.33 10.95 0.44
C LEU A 342 -21.65 10.99 -0.34
N GLU A 343 -22.71 11.61 0.21
CA GLU A 343 -23.96 11.84 -0.50
C GLU A 343 -23.77 12.84 -1.63
N ASP A 344 -23.09 13.95 -1.35
CA ASP A 344 -22.80 15.00 -2.32
C ASP A 344 -21.51 14.76 -3.12
N TYR A 345 -20.49 14.14 -2.52
CA TYR A 345 -19.13 14.02 -3.04
C TYR A 345 -18.59 12.61 -2.94
N SER A 346 -19.00 11.73 -3.86
CA SER A 346 -18.43 10.37 -3.97
C SER A 346 -17.21 10.40 -4.89
N PRO A 347 -16.01 10.03 -4.40
CA PRO A 347 -14.78 10.23 -5.17
C PRO A 347 -14.48 9.11 -6.15
N ILE A 348 -13.65 9.46 -7.14
CA ILE A 348 -12.75 8.55 -7.82
C ILE A 348 -11.35 8.71 -7.23
N ARG A 349 -10.59 7.62 -7.20
CA ARG A 349 -9.17 7.62 -6.87
C ARG A 349 -8.37 7.59 -8.17
N ILE A 350 -7.49 8.57 -8.32
CA ILE A 350 -6.53 8.65 -9.42
C ILE A 350 -5.15 8.38 -8.81
N SER A 351 -4.49 7.32 -9.26
CA SER A 351 -3.15 6.98 -8.80
C SER A 351 -2.23 6.75 -9.99
N LEU A 352 -1.28 7.67 -10.15
CA LEU A 352 -0.32 7.68 -11.24
C LEU A 352 0.79 6.64 -11.01
N GLY A 353 1.43 6.20 -12.07
CA GLY A 353 2.54 5.26 -12.05
C GLY A 353 3.70 5.66 -12.97
N LYS A 354 4.79 4.90 -12.89
CA LYS A 354 6.05 5.13 -13.62
C LYS A 354 5.86 5.45 -15.10
N TYR A 355 4.86 4.88 -15.76
CA TYR A 355 4.65 4.99 -17.21
C TYR A 355 3.66 6.07 -17.64
N ASN A 356 3.02 6.76 -16.69
CA ASN A 356 2.10 7.83 -17.03
C ASN A 356 2.83 9.10 -17.51
N THR A 357 2.23 9.81 -18.47
CA THR A 357 2.78 10.97 -19.15
C THR A 357 1.90 12.19 -19.02
N GLU A 358 2.43 13.39 -19.33
CA GLU A 358 1.62 14.62 -19.43
C GLU A 358 0.50 14.50 -20.45
N LYS A 359 0.76 13.83 -21.58
CA LYS A 359 -0.25 13.58 -22.61
C LYS A 359 -1.42 12.75 -22.10
N ASP A 360 -1.17 11.79 -21.20
CA ASP A 360 -2.23 11.04 -20.54
C ASP A 360 -3.10 11.95 -19.68
N ILE A 361 -2.48 12.88 -18.93
CA ILE A 361 -3.20 13.88 -18.12
C ILE A 361 -4.07 14.77 -19.01
N GLU A 362 -3.52 15.37 -20.07
CA GLU A 362 -4.26 16.24 -21.01
C GLU A 362 -5.46 15.51 -21.64
N THR A 363 -5.25 14.25 -22.06
CA THR A 363 -6.31 13.43 -22.63
C THR A 363 -7.39 13.12 -21.60
N PHE A 364 -6.98 12.78 -20.39
CA PHE A 364 -7.88 12.49 -19.28
C PHE A 364 -8.73 13.69 -18.90
N ILE A 365 -8.13 14.88 -18.71
CA ILE A 365 -8.84 16.10 -18.35
C ILE A 365 -9.94 16.42 -19.36
N LYS A 366 -9.61 16.38 -20.66
CA LYS A 366 -10.58 16.63 -21.74
C LYS A 366 -11.77 15.68 -21.66
N ILE A 367 -11.51 14.39 -21.45
CA ILE A 367 -12.58 13.38 -21.40
C ILE A 367 -13.36 13.51 -20.10
N LEU A 368 -12.68 13.64 -18.95
CA LEU A 368 -13.32 13.79 -17.64
C LEU A 368 -14.27 14.99 -17.59
N THR A 369 -13.85 16.15 -18.13
CA THR A 369 -14.69 17.35 -18.21
C THR A 369 -15.99 17.06 -18.96
N ASN A 370 -15.93 16.40 -20.11
CA ASN A 370 -17.10 16.02 -20.88
C ASN A 370 -18.00 15.03 -20.11
N VAL A 371 -17.40 14.03 -19.45
CA VAL A 371 -18.11 13.03 -18.66
C VAL A 371 -18.88 13.67 -17.51
N VAL A 372 -18.21 14.53 -16.73
CA VAL A 372 -18.83 15.21 -15.59
C VAL A 372 -19.99 16.11 -16.06
N ASN A 373 -19.80 16.89 -17.10
CA ASN A 373 -20.84 17.76 -17.65
C ASN A 373 -22.04 16.95 -18.17
N MET A 374 -21.80 15.85 -18.87
CA MET A 374 -22.84 14.94 -19.36
C MET A 374 -23.64 14.33 -18.20
N LEU A 375 -22.96 13.81 -17.17
CA LEU A 375 -23.64 13.19 -16.02
C LEU A 375 -24.47 14.19 -15.22
N ARG A 376 -24.00 15.44 -15.06
CA ARG A 376 -24.77 16.52 -14.43
C ARG A 376 -26.02 16.84 -15.22
N SER A 377 -25.90 17.06 -16.54
CA SER A 377 -27.04 17.36 -17.42
C SER A 377 -28.10 16.23 -17.41
N LEU A 378 -27.71 14.98 -17.32
CA LEU A 378 -28.64 13.85 -17.21
C LEU A 378 -29.41 13.85 -15.88
N LYS A 379 -28.80 14.30 -14.78
CA LYS A 379 -29.45 14.39 -13.47
C LYS A 379 -30.41 15.58 -13.41
N ASP A 380 -30.03 16.73 -13.93
CA ASP A 380 -30.87 17.91 -13.98
C ASP A 380 -32.16 17.62 -14.78
N ASN A 381 -32.06 16.91 -15.89
CA ASN A 381 -33.22 16.51 -16.71
C ASN A 381 -34.13 15.49 -16.01
N LYS A 382 -33.61 14.67 -15.07
CA LYS A 382 -34.41 13.73 -14.27
C LYS A 382 -35.14 14.44 -13.10
N ASN A 383 -34.52 15.46 -12.52
CA ASN A 383 -35.06 16.19 -11.37
C ASN A 383 -36.04 17.34 -11.81
N GLY A 384 -36.04 17.69 -13.08
CA GLY A 384 -36.95 18.70 -13.66
C GLY A 384 -38.25 18.11 -14.24
N LYS A 385 -38.49 16.83 -14.04
CA LYS A 385 -39.76 16.12 -14.29
C LYS A 385 -40.40 15.69 -12.99
#